data_dc077cb326b41f4d2b135ead50fc34a4
#
_entry.id   dc077cb326b41f4d2b135ead50fc34a4
#
_cell.length_a   1.000
_cell.length_b   1.000
_cell.length_c   1.000
_cell.angle_alpha   90.00
_cell.angle_beta   90.00
_cell.angle_gamma   90.00
#
_symmetry.space_group_name_H-M   'P 1'
#
loop_
_entity.id
_entity.type
_entity.pdbx_description
1 polymer ?
#
loop_
_entity_poly.entity_id
_entity_poly.type
_entity_poly.pdbx_seq_one_letter_code
_entity_poly.pdbx_strand_id
1 'polypeptide(L)'
;MSKPSDRGKGNDPLGPPKTALRRLSLNQRTTASWSLPQAIEGCVDAGLGAIGVWKEQLAEVGLEKGCRLVAESGLRVSSLCRGGFFTTADAAEAQVAEASNRAALEETAALQAATLVLVPGGLPPGDRDLEAARDRAARAIERLVPHAQQLGVTLGIEPMNPIYAADRGVISTLAQALDIAERFDPGDVGVVVDTFHLWWEPGIADQLRRAGDRIVSYQICDWITPLPHDTLLARGMMGDGHIDFAAFTRSVALAGYSGDVEVEIFNANLWAQPPAEVVDTMVRRYLDLVEPYLSVVRN
;
A
#
# COMPACT_ATOMS: atom_id res chain seq x y z
N MET A 1 1.80 65.61 -4.90
CA MET A 1 1.61 64.64 -3.79
C MET A 1 0.52 63.68 -4.22
N SER A 2 0.91 62.61 -4.86
CA SER A 2 0.02 61.55 -5.34
C SER A 2 0.24 60.30 -4.54
N LYS A 3 -0.81 59.75 -3.92
CA LYS A 3 -0.79 58.48 -3.16
C LYS A 3 -0.71 57.30 -4.14
N PRO A 4 0.07 56.25 -3.86
CA PRO A 4 0.00 55.01 -4.60
C PRO A 4 -1.20 54.20 -4.17
N SER A 5 -1.94 53.69 -5.15
CA SER A 5 -3.05 52.78 -4.99
C SER A 5 -2.55 51.37 -4.58
N ASP A 6 -2.99 50.94 -3.44
CA ASP A 6 -2.88 49.57 -2.96
C ASP A 6 -3.77 48.64 -3.84
N ARG A 7 -3.14 47.77 -4.61
CA ARG A 7 -3.84 46.65 -5.28
C ARG A 7 -3.58 45.39 -4.50
N GLY A 8 -4.45 45.13 -3.56
CA GLY A 8 -4.57 43.83 -2.97
C GLY A 8 -4.91 42.77 -4.02
N LYS A 9 -3.96 41.91 -4.34
CA LYS A 9 -4.22 40.67 -5.05
C LYS A 9 -4.75 39.68 -4.05
N GLY A 10 -6.06 39.50 -4.02
CA GLY A 10 -6.68 38.30 -3.45
C GLY A 10 -6.27 37.11 -4.31
N ASN A 11 -5.42 36.25 -3.80
CA ASN A 11 -5.29 34.89 -4.29
C ASN A 11 -6.50 34.12 -3.71
N ASP A 12 -7.50 33.93 -4.53
CA ASP A 12 -8.46 32.84 -4.31
C ASP A 12 -7.66 31.52 -4.40
N PRO A 13 -7.64 30.66 -3.38
CA PRO A 13 -7.01 29.38 -3.51
C PRO A 13 -7.92 28.50 -4.36
N LEU A 14 -7.67 28.45 -5.66
CA LEU A 14 -8.13 27.35 -6.50
C LEU A 14 -7.59 26.08 -5.83
N GLY A 15 -8.47 25.22 -5.34
CA GLY A 15 -8.10 23.93 -4.79
C GLY A 15 -7.21 23.16 -5.79
N PRO A 16 -6.45 22.16 -5.32
CA PRO A 16 -5.51 21.44 -6.16
C PRO A 16 -6.19 20.93 -7.43
N PRO A 17 -5.49 20.95 -8.59
CA PRO A 17 -6.08 20.47 -9.82
C PRO A 17 -6.54 19.02 -9.62
N LYS A 18 -7.81 18.73 -9.86
CA LYS A 18 -8.42 17.39 -9.71
C LYS A 18 -7.62 16.27 -10.40
N THR A 19 -6.80 16.63 -11.40
CA THR A 19 -5.89 15.71 -12.09
C THR A 19 -4.74 15.20 -11.20
N ALA A 20 -4.23 16.01 -10.28
CA ALA A 20 -3.11 15.64 -9.40
C ALA A 20 -3.51 14.57 -8.36
N LEU A 21 -4.77 14.58 -7.92
CA LEU A 21 -5.28 13.61 -6.92
C LEU A 21 -5.80 12.31 -7.54
N ARG A 22 -5.82 12.21 -8.87
CA ARG A 22 -6.35 11.00 -9.55
C ARG A 22 -5.58 9.72 -9.22
N ARG A 23 -4.30 9.83 -8.86
CA ARG A 23 -3.46 8.69 -8.46
C ARG A 23 -3.36 8.53 -6.95
N LEU A 24 -3.91 9.45 -6.16
CA LEU A 24 -3.87 9.34 -4.71
C LEU A 24 -4.94 8.38 -4.23
N SER A 25 -4.52 7.39 -3.41
CA SER A 25 -5.35 6.41 -2.76
C SER A 25 -5.26 6.51 -1.25
N LEU A 26 -6.39 6.48 -0.57
CA LEU A 26 -6.47 6.35 0.88
C LEU A 26 -6.53 4.86 1.25
N ASN A 27 -5.53 4.35 1.96
CA ASN A 27 -5.66 3.06 2.64
C ASN A 27 -6.51 3.23 3.91
N GLN A 28 -7.48 2.35 4.12
CA GLN A 28 -8.42 2.44 5.24
C GLN A 28 -7.75 2.47 6.63
N ARG A 29 -6.52 1.93 6.76
CA ARG A 29 -5.77 2.00 8.03
C ARG A 29 -5.31 3.40 8.38
N THR A 30 -5.20 4.29 7.43
CA THR A 30 -4.86 5.70 7.68
C THR A 30 -5.97 6.42 8.45
N THR A 31 -7.23 6.06 8.18
CA THR A 31 -8.43 6.58 8.87
C THR A 31 -9.18 5.44 9.56
N ALA A 32 -8.51 4.71 10.45
CA ALA A 32 -8.98 3.45 11.02
C ALA A 32 -10.33 3.54 11.78
N SER A 33 -10.75 4.73 12.22
CA SER A 33 -12.05 4.94 12.85
C SER A 33 -13.22 5.04 11.85
N TRP A 34 -12.94 5.18 10.55
CA TRP A 34 -13.98 5.16 9.53
C TRP A 34 -14.34 3.73 9.12
N SER A 35 -15.63 3.46 9.01
CA SER A 35 -16.15 2.29 8.30
C SER A 35 -15.87 2.41 6.79
N LEU A 36 -15.99 1.32 6.04
CA LEU A 36 -15.82 1.37 4.57
C LEU A 36 -16.70 2.43 3.88
N PRO A 37 -18.02 2.56 4.18
CA PRO A 37 -18.84 3.63 3.59
C PRO A 37 -18.31 5.03 3.89
N GLN A 38 -17.89 5.29 5.14
CA GLN A 38 -17.35 6.61 5.54
C GLN A 38 -16.00 6.90 4.85
N ALA A 39 -15.14 5.90 4.70
CA ALA A 39 -13.88 6.05 3.98
C ALA A 39 -14.09 6.34 2.49
N ILE A 40 -15.07 5.68 1.86
CA ILE A 40 -15.48 5.96 0.47
C ILE A 40 -15.98 7.41 0.34
N GLU A 41 -16.90 7.84 1.21
CA GLU A 41 -17.42 9.22 1.23
C GLU A 41 -16.28 10.23 1.40
N GLY A 42 -15.39 10.02 2.38
CA GLY A 42 -14.23 10.89 2.61
C GLY A 42 -13.27 10.96 1.42
N CYS A 43 -13.05 9.85 0.70
CA CYS A 43 -12.26 9.86 -0.54
C CYS A 43 -12.92 10.69 -1.64
N VAL A 44 -14.25 10.53 -1.83
CA VAL A 44 -15.03 11.28 -2.84
C VAL A 44 -15.01 12.78 -2.52
N ASP A 45 -15.27 13.15 -1.27
CA ASP A 45 -15.30 14.56 -0.82
C ASP A 45 -13.93 15.22 -1.00
N ALA A 46 -12.84 14.51 -0.71
CA ALA A 46 -11.48 14.99 -0.92
C ALA A 46 -11.02 14.95 -2.39
N GLY A 47 -11.81 14.37 -3.30
CA GLY A 47 -11.49 14.26 -4.73
C GLY A 47 -10.40 13.26 -5.06
N LEU A 48 -10.21 12.22 -4.24
CA LEU A 48 -9.23 11.17 -4.46
C LEU A 48 -9.65 10.26 -5.62
N GLY A 49 -8.68 9.58 -6.24
CA GLY A 49 -8.95 8.67 -7.35
C GLY A 49 -9.13 7.22 -6.96
N ALA A 50 -8.69 6.82 -5.77
CA ALA A 50 -8.67 5.42 -5.35
C ALA A 50 -8.78 5.24 -3.83
N ILE A 51 -9.04 4.00 -3.42
CA ILE A 51 -9.09 3.55 -2.03
C ILE A 51 -8.41 2.18 -1.90
N GLY A 52 -7.58 2.00 -0.87
CA GLY A 52 -7.07 0.70 -0.43
C GLY A 52 -8.04 0.09 0.60
N VAL A 53 -8.60 -1.08 0.27
CA VAL A 53 -9.65 -1.71 1.09
C VAL A 53 -9.04 -2.78 2.00
N TRP A 54 -9.54 -2.86 3.23
CA TRP A 54 -9.18 -3.91 4.17
C TRP A 54 -10.31 -4.92 4.33
N LYS A 55 -9.95 -6.21 4.38
CA LYS A 55 -10.89 -7.33 4.48
C LYS A 55 -11.80 -7.25 5.70
N GLU A 56 -11.27 -6.79 6.82
CA GLU A 56 -12.03 -6.66 8.07
C GLU A 56 -13.18 -5.66 7.91
N GLN A 57 -12.92 -4.46 7.36
CA GLN A 57 -13.95 -3.45 7.12
C GLN A 57 -14.90 -3.86 5.98
N LEU A 58 -14.41 -4.59 4.99
CA LEU A 58 -15.25 -5.18 3.96
C LEU A 58 -16.22 -6.21 4.55
N ALA A 59 -15.74 -7.07 5.45
CA ALA A 59 -16.55 -8.09 6.11
C ALA A 59 -17.67 -7.50 6.98
N GLU A 60 -17.43 -6.35 7.65
CA GLU A 60 -18.44 -5.63 8.43
C GLU A 60 -19.63 -5.17 7.57
N VAL A 61 -19.36 -4.82 6.32
CA VAL A 61 -20.37 -4.31 5.38
C VAL A 61 -21.00 -5.42 4.56
N GLY A 62 -20.23 -6.50 4.32
CA GLY A 62 -20.52 -7.59 3.40
C GLY A 62 -20.06 -7.30 1.98
N LEU A 63 -19.54 -8.34 1.30
CA LEU A 63 -18.89 -8.23 -0.02
C LEU A 63 -19.79 -7.56 -1.07
N GLU A 64 -21.02 -8.04 -1.25
CA GLU A 64 -21.96 -7.50 -2.25
C GLU A 64 -22.21 -6.00 -2.07
N LYS A 65 -22.46 -5.57 -0.83
CA LYS A 65 -22.70 -4.16 -0.52
C LYS A 65 -21.42 -3.34 -0.67
N GLY A 66 -20.26 -3.86 -0.26
CA GLY A 66 -18.96 -3.21 -0.45
C GLY A 66 -18.66 -2.96 -1.91
N CYS A 67 -18.80 -3.97 -2.77
CA CYS A 67 -18.63 -3.85 -4.23
C CYS A 67 -19.55 -2.79 -4.84
N ARG A 68 -20.83 -2.78 -4.44
CA ARG A 68 -21.78 -1.77 -4.93
C ARG A 68 -21.39 -0.36 -4.52
N LEU A 69 -21.02 -0.14 -3.25
CA LEU A 69 -20.61 1.18 -2.76
C LEU A 69 -19.38 1.71 -3.51
N VAL A 70 -18.38 0.86 -3.73
CA VAL A 70 -17.19 1.25 -4.50
C VAL A 70 -17.57 1.58 -5.95
N ALA A 71 -18.36 0.74 -6.61
CA ALA A 71 -18.78 0.98 -8.00
C ALA A 71 -19.57 2.30 -8.15
N GLU A 72 -20.48 2.58 -7.23
CA GLU A 72 -21.29 3.81 -7.22
C GLU A 72 -20.45 5.07 -6.96
N SER A 73 -19.34 4.95 -6.21
CA SER A 73 -18.47 6.08 -5.88
C SER A 73 -17.58 6.54 -7.05
N GLY A 74 -17.31 5.66 -8.02
CA GLY A 74 -16.36 5.90 -9.10
C GLY A 74 -14.88 5.81 -8.69
N LEU A 75 -14.58 5.42 -7.44
CA LEU A 75 -13.22 5.16 -6.99
C LEU A 75 -12.69 3.85 -7.58
N ARG A 76 -11.39 3.82 -7.87
CA ARG A 76 -10.68 2.55 -8.09
C ARG A 76 -10.33 1.94 -6.74
N VAL A 77 -10.20 0.60 -6.69
CA VAL A 77 -9.60 -0.08 -5.54
C VAL A 77 -8.13 -0.35 -5.87
N SER A 78 -7.23 0.38 -5.20
CA SER A 78 -5.78 0.26 -5.42
C SER A 78 -5.22 -1.06 -4.91
N SER A 79 -5.78 -1.59 -3.82
CA SER A 79 -5.39 -2.88 -3.24
C SER A 79 -6.51 -3.46 -2.38
N LEU A 80 -6.50 -4.79 -2.22
CA LEU A 80 -7.15 -5.44 -1.09
C LEU A 80 -6.08 -5.90 -0.09
N CYS A 81 -6.15 -5.43 1.14
CA CYS A 81 -5.31 -5.86 2.25
C CYS A 81 -6.14 -6.77 3.16
N ARG A 82 -5.65 -7.92 3.54
CA ARG A 82 -4.43 -8.57 3.08
C ARG A 82 -4.61 -10.09 3.03
N GLY A 83 -3.88 -10.72 2.14
CA GLY A 83 -3.61 -12.14 2.18
C GLY A 83 -2.25 -12.45 2.85
N GLY A 84 -1.81 -13.70 2.77
CA GLY A 84 -0.49 -14.12 3.23
C GLY A 84 -0.51 -15.06 4.43
N PHE A 85 0.48 -14.90 5.34
CA PHE A 85 0.70 -15.73 6.53
C PHE A 85 0.93 -17.21 6.20
N PHE A 86 1.94 -17.44 5.35
CA PHE A 86 2.21 -18.75 4.75
C PHE A 86 3.31 -19.57 5.43
N THR A 87 3.87 -19.10 6.54
CA THR A 87 5.14 -19.61 7.09
C THR A 87 5.02 -20.81 7.99
N THR A 88 3.79 -21.23 8.34
CA THR A 88 3.58 -22.39 9.21
C THR A 88 4.14 -23.68 8.59
N ALA A 89 4.68 -24.54 9.45
CA ALA A 89 5.09 -25.90 9.10
C ALA A 89 3.97 -26.94 9.34
N ASP A 90 2.92 -26.57 10.07
CA ASP A 90 1.77 -27.43 10.31
C ASP A 90 0.89 -27.52 9.06
N ALA A 91 0.58 -28.73 8.64
CA ALA A 91 -0.18 -28.98 7.42
C ALA A 91 -1.65 -28.52 7.51
N ALA A 92 -2.26 -28.63 8.69
CA ALA A 92 -3.65 -28.22 8.88
C ALA A 92 -3.77 -26.68 8.89
N GLU A 93 -2.85 -26.00 9.59
CA GLU A 93 -2.78 -24.53 9.54
C GLU A 93 -2.48 -24.01 8.13
N ALA A 94 -1.59 -24.69 7.38
CA ALA A 94 -1.29 -24.33 6.00
C ALA A 94 -2.52 -24.43 5.08
N GLN A 95 -3.37 -25.45 5.27
CA GLN A 95 -4.63 -25.58 4.54
C GLN A 95 -5.63 -24.47 4.89
N VAL A 96 -5.73 -24.10 6.17
CA VAL A 96 -6.57 -22.98 6.60
C VAL A 96 -6.08 -21.67 5.99
N ALA A 97 -4.78 -21.41 6.01
CA ALA A 97 -4.18 -20.24 5.38
C ALA A 97 -4.45 -20.21 3.86
N GLU A 98 -4.30 -21.34 3.17
CA GLU A 98 -4.58 -21.43 1.74
C GLU A 98 -6.06 -21.15 1.43
N ALA A 99 -6.99 -21.73 2.18
CA ALA A 99 -8.42 -21.47 2.01
C ALA A 99 -8.77 -19.99 2.23
N SER A 100 -8.20 -19.36 3.27
CA SER A 100 -8.39 -17.93 3.55
C SER A 100 -7.85 -17.03 2.42
N ASN A 101 -6.71 -17.41 1.83
CA ASN A 101 -6.14 -16.66 0.72
C ASN A 101 -6.91 -16.84 -0.59
N ARG A 102 -7.50 -18.02 -0.83
CA ARG A 102 -8.41 -18.23 -1.96
C ARG A 102 -9.66 -17.36 -1.83
N ALA A 103 -10.25 -17.27 -0.66
CA ALA A 103 -11.37 -16.37 -0.40
C ALA A 103 -10.97 -14.89 -0.61
N ALA A 104 -9.76 -14.49 -0.18
CA ALA A 104 -9.25 -13.15 -0.42
C ALA A 104 -9.08 -12.83 -1.92
N LEU A 105 -8.68 -13.81 -2.74
CA LEU A 105 -8.62 -13.65 -4.20
C LEU A 105 -10.00 -13.43 -4.80
N GLU A 106 -11.03 -14.14 -4.35
CA GLU A 106 -12.42 -13.95 -4.80
C GLU A 106 -12.94 -12.57 -4.41
N GLU A 107 -12.65 -12.10 -3.18
CA GLU A 107 -12.96 -10.74 -2.72
C GLU A 107 -12.25 -9.67 -3.57
N THR A 108 -10.97 -9.89 -3.89
CA THR A 108 -10.17 -8.99 -4.73
C THR A 108 -10.76 -8.86 -6.13
N ALA A 109 -11.10 -9.98 -6.74
CA ALA A 109 -11.73 -10.02 -8.06
C ALA A 109 -13.10 -9.32 -8.07
N ALA A 110 -13.93 -9.59 -7.05
CA ALA A 110 -15.25 -8.98 -6.93
C ALA A 110 -15.19 -7.46 -6.77
N LEU A 111 -14.21 -6.94 -6.03
CA LEU A 111 -13.94 -5.51 -5.86
C LEU A 111 -13.28 -4.89 -7.09
N GLN A 112 -12.81 -5.67 -8.05
CA GLN A 112 -11.96 -5.22 -9.15
C GLN A 112 -10.71 -4.48 -8.62
N ALA A 113 -10.17 -4.93 -7.50
CA ALA A 113 -8.97 -4.35 -6.92
C ALA A 113 -7.74 -4.64 -7.80
N ALA A 114 -6.82 -3.68 -7.88
CA ALA A 114 -5.63 -3.80 -8.72
C ALA A 114 -4.72 -4.96 -8.30
N THR A 115 -4.65 -5.26 -7.00
CA THR A 115 -3.82 -6.36 -6.45
C THR A 115 -4.35 -6.85 -5.10
N LEU A 116 -4.07 -8.12 -4.80
CA LEU A 116 -4.12 -8.66 -3.43
C LEU A 116 -2.74 -8.52 -2.80
N VAL A 117 -2.62 -7.70 -1.76
CA VAL A 117 -1.37 -7.56 -0.99
C VAL A 117 -1.14 -8.82 -0.15
N LEU A 118 0.03 -9.43 -0.30
CA LEU A 118 0.45 -10.62 0.43
C LEU A 118 1.54 -10.27 1.45
N VAL A 119 1.18 -10.32 2.73
CA VAL A 119 2.12 -10.26 3.86
C VAL A 119 2.62 -11.68 4.13
N PRO A 120 3.92 -11.98 3.95
CA PRO A 120 4.40 -13.38 3.93
C PRO A 120 4.16 -14.16 5.22
N GLY A 121 4.12 -13.49 6.36
CA GLY A 121 4.09 -14.07 7.69
C GLY A 121 5.48 -14.11 8.34
N GLY A 122 5.52 -14.03 9.67
CA GLY A 122 6.74 -14.12 10.46
C GLY A 122 7.16 -15.57 10.73
N LEU A 123 8.19 -15.75 11.56
CA LEU A 123 8.58 -17.09 12.00
C LEU A 123 7.48 -17.70 12.89
N PRO A 124 7.09 -18.96 12.65
CA PRO A 124 6.19 -19.66 13.55
C PRO A 124 6.78 -19.77 14.98
N PRO A 125 5.94 -19.84 16.01
CA PRO A 125 6.41 -19.99 17.38
C PRO A 125 7.40 -21.15 17.54
N GLY A 126 8.60 -20.86 18.07
CA GLY A 126 9.66 -21.86 18.27
C GLY A 126 10.50 -22.19 17.04
N ASP A 127 10.13 -21.75 15.85
CA ASP A 127 10.95 -21.86 14.65
C ASP A 127 12.11 -20.85 14.68
N ARG A 128 13.24 -21.21 14.11
CA ARG A 128 14.43 -20.36 13.99
C ARG A 128 15.02 -20.37 12.59
N ASP A 129 14.41 -21.10 11.67
CA ASP A 129 14.88 -21.28 10.31
C ASP A 129 14.14 -20.32 9.35
N LEU A 130 14.75 -19.15 9.17
CA LEU A 130 14.23 -18.12 8.25
C LEU A 130 14.18 -18.61 6.79
N GLU A 131 15.18 -19.41 6.37
CA GLU A 131 15.24 -19.90 4.99
C GLU A 131 14.08 -20.87 4.72
N ALA A 132 13.87 -21.85 5.63
CA ALA A 132 12.74 -22.77 5.51
C ALA A 132 11.38 -22.05 5.57
N ALA A 133 11.25 -20.99 6.37
CA ALA A 133 10.04 -20.16 6.42
C ALA A 133 9.79 -19.40 5.11
N ARG A 134 10.84 -18.81 4.50
CA ARG A 134 10.77 -18.19 3.17
C ARG A 134 10.37 -19.17 2.08
N ASP A 135 10.96 -20.37 2.11
CA ASP A 135 10.61 -21.44 1.19
C ASP A 135 9.15 -21.88 1.32
N ARG A 136 8.62 -21.94 2.55
CA ARG A 136 7.19 -22.25 2.76
C ARG A 136 6.29 -21.17 2.18
N ALA A 137 6.65 -19.89 2.40
CA ALA A 137 5.92 -18.76 1.81
C ALA A 137 5.96 -18.78 0.27
N ALA A 138 7.13 -19.00 -0.33
CA ALA A 138 7.29 -19.09 -1.78
C ALA A 138 6.43 -20.22 -2.38
N ARG A 139 6.46 -21.41 -1.79
CA ARG A 139 5.62 -22.54 -2.24
C ARG A 139 4.12 -22.29 -2.05
N ALA A 140 3.73 -21.55 -1.02
CA ALA A 140 2.32 -21.19 -0.82
C ALA A 140 1.83 -20.20 -1.88
N ILE A 141 2.64 -19.20 -2.22
CA ILE A 141 2.37 -18.25 -3.32
C ILE A 141 2.22 -19.02 -4.64
N GLU A 142 3.16 -19.93 -4.95
CA GLU A 142 3.11 -20.77 -6.15
C GLU A 142 1.79 -21.53 -6.29
N ARG A 143 1.26 -22.09 -5.18
CA ARG A 143 -0.05 -22.78 -5.20
C ARG A 143 -1.25 -21.87 -5.42
N LEU A 144 -1.14 -20.57 -5.09
CA LEU A 144 -2.22 -19.61 -5.30
C LEU A 144 -2.29 -19.10 -6.75
N VAL A 145 -1.16 -19.04 -7.46
CA VAL A 145 -1.06 -18.45 -8.81
C VAL A 145 -2.11 -18.99 -9.78
N PRO A 146 -2.36 -20.31 -9.90
CA PRO A 146 -3.38 -20.80 -10.84
C PRO A 146 -4.79 -20.29 -10.54
N HIS A 147 -5.12 -20.07 -9.27
CA HIS A 147 -6.43 -19.54 -8.89
C HIS A 147 -6.49 -18.03 -9.13
N ALA A 148 -5.42 -17.29 -8.83
CA ALA A 148 -5.30 -15.88 -9.14
C ALA A 148 -5.45 -15.60 -10.65
N GLN A 149 -4.79 -16.41 -11.49
CA GLN A 149 -4.93 -16.35 -12.96
C GLN A 149 -6.36 -16.55 -13.45
N GLN A 150 -7.07 -17.55 -12.89
CA GLN A 150 -8.49 -17.81 -13.23
C GLN A 150 -9.38 -16.62 -12.90
N LEU A 151 -9.06 -15.85 -11.87
CA LEU A 151 -9.81 -14.68 -11.43
C LEU A 151 -9.32 -13.37 -12.06
N GLY A 152 -8.19 -13.39 -12.78
CA GLY A 152 -7.56 -12.18 -13.31
C GLY A 152 -7.00 -11.25 -12.22
N VAL A 153 -6.55 -11.81 -11.10
CA VAL A 153 -6.02 -11.07 -9.95
C VAL A 153 -4.50 -11.17 -9.92
N THR A 154 -3.82 -10.03 -9.77
CA THR A 154 -2.38 -9.98 -9.56
C THR A 154 -2.06 -10.12 -8.06
N LEU A 155 -1.11 -10.99 -7.72
CA LEU A 155 -0.59 -11.15 -6.36
C LEU A 155 0.56 -10.17 -6.13
N GLY A 156 0.47 -9.34 -5.09
CA GLY A 156 1.54 -8.40 -4.72
C GLY A 156 2.30 -8.89 -3.49
N ILE A 157 3.54 -9.36 -3.64
CA ILE A 157 4.38 -9.75 -2.50
C ILE A 157 4.89 -8.50 -1.80
N GLU A 158 4.58 -8.34 -0.52
CA GLU A 158 5.06 -7.22 0.28
C GLU A 158 6.29 -7.65 1.10
N PRO A 159 7.50 -7.15 0.76
CA PRO A 159 8.64 -7.29 1.65
C PRO A 159 8.45 -6.42 2.88
N MET A 160 8.57 -7.01 4.06
CA MET A 160 8.35 -6.36 5.35
C MET A 160 9.67 -5.88 5.95
N ASN A 161 9.67 -4.72 6.64
CA ASN A 161 10.85 -4.26 7.36
C ASN A 161 11.43 -5.38 8.25
N PRO A 162 12.77 -5.54 8.33
CA PRO A 162 13.41 -6.61 9.11
C PRO A 162 13.01 -6.67 10.58
N ILE A 163 12.53 -5.56 11.17
CA ILE A 163 12.01 -5.54 12.54
C ILE A 163 10.82 -6.51 12.72
N TYR A 164 10.17 -6.91 11.63
CA TYR A 164 9.02 -7.81 11.60
C TYR A 164 9.36 -9.25 11.21
N ALA A 165 10.63 -9.59 11.03
CA ALA A 165 11.00 -10.94 10.56
C ALA A 165 10.50 -12.07 11.48
N ALA A 166 10.38 -11.79 12.79
CA ALA A 166 9.94 -12.76 13.77
C ALA A 166 8.41 -12.92 13.87
N ASP A 167 7.62 -11.92 13.45
CA ASP A 167 6.16 -11.93 13.71
C ASP A 167 5.27 -11.66 12.50
N ARG A 168 5.76 -10.99 11.44
CA ARG A 168 4.91 -10.57 10.32
C ARG A 168 5.48 -10.87 8.93
N GLY A 169 6.82 -10.82 8.73
CA GLY A 169 7.36 -10.93 7.39
C GLY A 169 8.78 -11.47 7.32
N VAL A 170 8.94 -12.73 6.92
CA VAL A 170 10.28 -13.35 6.72
C VAL A 170 10.95 -12.88 5.43
N ILE A 171 10.21 -12.31 4.48
CA ILE A 171 10.73 -11.67 3.27
C ILE A 171 10.94 -10.20 3.62
N SER A 172 12.21 -9.74 3.65
CA SER A 172 12.55 -8.45 4.26
C SER A 172 13.22 -7.47 3.30
N THR A 173 13.52 -7.87 2.07
CA THR A 173 14.11 -6.99 1.06
C THR A 173 13.35 -7.11 -0.26
N LEU A 174 13.41 -6.05 -1.07
CA LEU A 174 12.81 -6.07 -2.39
C LEU A 174 13.45 -7.16 -3.27
N ALA A 175 14.75 -7.38 -3.13
CA ALA A 175 15.46 -8.46 -3.83
C ALA A 175 14.85 -9.84 -3.52
N GLN A 176 14.57 -10.17 -2.24
CA GLN A 176 13.97 -11.44 -1.85
C GLN A 176 12.55 -11.61 -2.42
N ALA A 177 11.76 -10.54 -2.45
CA ALA A 177 10.42 -10.58 -3.06
C ALA A 177 10.51 -10.79 -4.58
N LEU A 178 11.45 -10.13 -5.25
CA LEU A 178 11.70 -10.28 -6.69
C LEU A 178 12.18 -11.69 -7.05
N ASP A 179 13.03 -12.31 -6.25
CA ASP A 179 13.50 -13.70 -6.48
C ASP A 179 12.35 -14.71 -6.50
N ILE A 180 11.23 -14.38 -5.84
CA ILE A 180 10.00 -15.18 -5.92
C ILE A 180 9.15 -14.74 -7.10
N ALA A 181 8.90 -13.44 -7.26
CA ALA A 181 8.00 -12.90 -8.27
C ALA A 181 8.50 -13.18 -9.70
N GLU A 182 9.81 -13.20 -9.94
CA GLU A 182 10.42 -13.47 -11.25
C GLU A 182 10.24 -14.91 -11.75
N ARG A 183 9.73 -15.83 -10.91
CA ARG A 183 9.35 -17.19 -11.33
C ARG A 183 8.03 -17.23 -12.10
N PHE A 184 7.31 -16.11 -12.17
CA PHE A 184 5.98 -15.98 -12.76
C PHE A 184 5.93 -14.79 -13.73
N ASP A 185 4.87 -14.71 -14.53
CA ASP A 185 4.65 -13.54 -15.37
C ASP A 185 4.37 -12.28 -14.53
N PRO A 186 4.77 -11.08 -14.98
CA PRO A 186 4.55 -9.83 -14.23
C PRO A 186 3.08 -9.55 -13.91
N GLY A 187 2.15 -9.98 -14.77
CA GLY A 187 0.71 -9.84 -14.54
C GLY A 187 0.15 -10.78 -13.48
N ASP A 188 0.85 -11.86 -13.14
CA ASP A 188 0.42 -12.84 -12.15
C ASP A 188 0.96 -12.53 -10.75
N VAL A 189 2.27 -12.25 -10.68
CA VAL A 189 2.95 -11.97 -9.40
C VAL A 189 3.88 -10.78 -9.55
N GLY A 190 3.62 -9.77 -8.77
CA GLY A 190 4.43 -8.58 -8.63
C GLY A 190 4.85 -8.33 -7.18
N VAL A 191 5.37 -7.15 -6.94
CA VAL A 191 5.86 -6.70 -5.63
C VAL A 191 5.15 -5.43 -5.20
N VAL A 192 4.90 -5.32 -3.90
CA VAL A 192 4.45 -4.10 -3.24
C VAL A 192 5.68 -3.33 -2.80
N VAL A 193 5.73 -2.07 -3.16
CA VAL A 193 6.79 -1.14 -2.74
C VAL A 193 6.20 -0.23 -1.68
N ASP A 194 6.46 -0.54 -0.41
CA ASP A 194 6.07 0.29 0.72
C ASP A 194 7.30 1.04 1.27
N THR A 195 7.19 2.36 1.37
CA THR A 195 8.28 3.19 1.85
C THR A 195 8.72 2.84 3.27
N PHE A 196 7.78 2.49 4.18
CA PHE A 196 8.11 2.09 5.55
C PHE A 196 8.98 0.84 5.59
N HIS A 197 8.75 -0.07 4.68
CA HIS A 197 9.45 -1.35 4.68
C HIS A 197 10.79 -1.30 3.95
N LEU A 198 10.97 -0.39 2.98
CA LEU A 198 12.09 -0.43 2.04
C LEU A 198 13.02 0.79 2.06
N TRP A 199 12.67 1.90 2.75
CA TRP A 199 13.47 3.14 2.72
C TRP A 199 14.92 2.96 3.18
N TRP A 200 15.17 2.01 4.06
CA TRP A 200 16.46 1.68 4.65
C TRP A 200 17.33 0.76 3.78
N GLU A 201 16.73 0.11 2.76
CA GLU A 201 17.40 -0.96 1.99
C GLU A 201 18.56 -0.40 1.16
N PRO A 202 19.81 -0.89 1.38
CA PRO A 202 20.94 -0.48 0.56
C PRO A 202 20.73 -0.86 -0.90
N GLY A 203 20.95 0.08 -1.83
CA GLY A 203 20.78 -0.17 -3.26
C GLY A 203 19.33 -0.27 -3.73
N ILE A 204 18.38 0.23 -2.96
CA ILE A 204 16.93 0.17 -3.29
C ILE A 204 16.62 0.69 -4.70
N ALA A 205 17.32 1.73 -5.18
CA ALA A 205 17.10 2.27 -6.53
C ALA A 205 17.42 1.24 -7.63
N ASP A 206 18.40 0.37 -7.43
CA ASP A 206 18.74 -0.70 -8.38
C ASP A 206 17.69 -1.82 -8.34
N GLN A 207 17.18 -2.16 -7.15
CA GLN A 207 16.12 -3.14 -7.00
C GLN A 207 14.79 -2.64 -7.57
N LEU A 208 14.46 -1.36 -7.40
CA LEU A 208 13.28 -0.74 -8.03
C LEU A 208 13.39 -0.79 -9.56
N ARG A 209 14.58 -0.53 -10.12
CA ARG A 209 14.83 -0.66 -11.57
C ARG A 209 14.68 -2.10 -12.05
N ARG A 210 15.18 -3.08 -11.26
CA ARG A 210 14.98 -4.52 -11.51
C ARG A 210 13.50 -4.91 -11.48
N ALA A 211 12.75 -4.35 -10.54
CA ALA A 211 11.31 -4.63 -10.40
C ALA A 211 10.52 -4.22 -11.65
N GLY A 212 10.80 -3.03 -12.21
CA GLY A 212 10.18 -2.58 -13.44
C GLY A 212 8.65 -2.66 -13.41
N ASP A 213 8.08 -3.37 -14.37
CA ASP A 213 6.63 -3.61 -14.53
C ASP A 213 6.03 -4.56 -13.48
N ARG A 214 6.88 -5.16 -12.62
CA ARG A 214 6.42 -5.96 -11.47
C ARG A 214 6.02 -5.14 -10.25
N ILE A 215 6.21 -3.82 -10.24
CA ILE A 215 5.66 -2.97 -9.17
C ILE A 215 4.16 -2.87 -9.35
N VAL A 216 3.39 -3.56 -8.49
CA VAL A 216 1.92 -3.62 -8.59
C VAL A 216 1.22 -2.70 -7.59
N SER A 217 1.91 -2.25 -6.57
CA SER A 217 1.43 -1.27 -5.58
C SER A 217 2.59 -0.40 -5.10
N TYR A 218 2.33 0.89 -4.93
CA TYR A 218 3.24 1.84 -4.29
C TYR A 218 2.55 2.43 -3.07
N GLN A 219 2.98 1.98 -1.89
CA GLN A 219 2.45 2.43 -0.60
C GLN A 219 3.42 3.39 0.06
N ILE A 220 2.88 4.45 0.66
CA ILE A 220 3.67 5.53 1.25
C ILE A 220 3.21 5.88 2.65
N CYS A 221 4.16 6.03 3.52
CA CYS A 221 4.10 6.68 4.82
C CYS A 221 5.51 7.00 5.28
N ASP A 222 5.66 7.76 6.35
CA ASP A 222 6.98 8.09 6.88
C ASP A 222 7.41 7.15 8.02
N TRP A 223 8.71 7.11 8.25
CA TRP A 223 9.35 6.42 9.38
C TRP A 223 9.65 7.42 10.48
N ILE A 224 8.92 7.34 11.60
CA ILE A 224 9.07 8.27 12.71
C ILE A 224 9.95 7.69 13.82
N THR A 225 10.59 8.58 14.58
CA THR A 225 11.37 8.24 15.78
C THR A 225 11.01 9.18 16.94
N PRO A 226 11.07 8.72 18.20
CA PRO A 226 11.46 7.37 18.64
C PRO A 226 10.41 6.32 18.22
N LEU A 227 10.86 5.08 17.98
CA LEU A 227 9.92 4.00 17.69
C LEU A 227 9.02 3.75 18.90
N PRO A 228 7.71 3.61 18.69
CA PRO A 228 6.78 3.23 19.74
C PRO A 228 7.04 1.78 20.21
N HIS A 229 6.48 1.40 21.36
CA HIS A 229 6.60 0.04 21.89
C HIS A 229 6.05 -0.99 20.91
N ASP A 230 4.88 -0.73 20.32
CA ASP A 230 4.38 -1.49 19.15
C ASP A 230 4.89 -0.80 17.89
N THR A 231 5.89 -1.42 17.26
CA THR A 231 6.51 -0.89 16.04
C THR A 231 5.58 -0.82 14.84
N LEU A 232 4.44 -1.54 14.86
CA LEU A 232 3.40 -1.39 13.84
C LEU A 232 2.88 0.05 13.76
N LEU A 233 2.85 0.75 14.89
CA LEU A 233 2.36 2.12 15.01
C LEU A 233 3.43 3.18 14.73
N ALA A 234 4.58 2.79 14.18
CA ALA A 234 5.72 3.67 13.92
C ALA A 234 5.63 4.42 12.57
N ARG A 235 4.51 4.28 11.86
CA ARG A 235 4.29 5.01 10.61
C ARG A 235 3.86 6.45 10.89
N GLY A 236 4.34 7.40 10.10
CA GLY A 236 3.98 8.82 10.16
C GLY A 236 3.39 9.34 8.86
N MET A 237 2.82 10.54 8.91
CA MET A 237 2.44 11.26 7.71
C MET A 237 3.70 11.66 6.94
N MET A 238 3.64 11.68 5.61
CA MET A 238 4.77 12.06 4.76
C MET A 238 5.38 13.38 5.22
N GLY A 239 6.68 13.40 5.49
CA GLY A 239 7.45 14.56 5.96
C GLY A 239 7.50 14.72 7.49
N ASP A 240 6.94 13.79 8.27
CA ASP A 240 7.06 13.80 9.74
C ASP A 240 8.28 13.00 10.24
N GLY A 241 8.95 12.27 9.36
CA GLY A 241 10.02 11.36 9.71
C GLY A 241 11.30 11.52 8.89
N HIS A 242 11.84 10.40 8.42
CA HIS A 242 13.20 10.33 7.87
C HIS A 242 13.27 9.94 6.39
N ILE A 243 12.15 9.65 5.72
CA ILE A 243 12.15 9.15 4.34
C ILE A 243 12.32 10.28 3.34
N ASP A 244 13.28 10.16 2.45
CA ASP A 244 13.43 11.05 1.28
C ASP A 244 12.43 10.66 0.20
N PHE A 245 11.21 11.21 0.29
CA PHE A 245 10.14 10.94 -0.68
C PHE A 245 10.50 11.38 -2.09
N ALA A 246 11.29 12.44 -2.25
CA ALA A 246 11.69 12.93 -3.57
C ALA A 246 12.59 11.91 -4.30
N ALA A 247 13.60 11.39 -3.61
CA ALA A 247 14.50 10.38 -4.18
C ALA A 247 13.80 9.04 -4.39
N PHE A 248 13.02 8.58 -3.40
CA PHE A 248 12.33 7.31 -3.46
C PHE A 248 11.26 7.27 -4.56
N THR A 249 10.35 8.27 -4.58
CA THR A 249 9.29 8.38 -5.59
C THR A 249 9.85 8.52 -7.00
N ARG A 250 10.92 9.29 -7.17
CA ARG A 250 11.60 9.42 -8.47
C ARG A 250 12.14 8.06 -8.95
N SER A 251 12.68 7.25 -8.04
CA SER A 251 13.18 5.90 -8.38
C SER A 251 12.05 4.97 -8.80
N VAL A 252 10.90 5.02 -8.12
CA VAL A 252 9.68 4.27 -8.48
C VAL A 252 9.14 4.71 -9.85
N ALA A 253 9.09 6.02 -10.11
CA ALA A 253 8.66 6.55 -11.40
C ALA A 253 9.61 6.17 -12.55
N LEU A 254 10.94 6.20 -12.30
CA LEU A 254 11.96 5.76 -13.26
C LEU A 254 11.89 4.25 -13.57
N ALA A 255 11.42 3.44 -12.61
CA ALA A 255 11.12 2.02 -12.83
C ALA A 255 9.90 1.80 -13.75
N GLY A 256 9.10 2.85 -14.03
CA GLY A 256 7.95 2.79 -14.94
C GLY A 256 6.59 2.65 -14.25
N TYR A 257 6.53 2.71 -12.93
CA TYR A 257 5.27 2.60 -12.21
C TYR A 257 4.34 3.79 -12.49
N SER A 258 3.13 3.49 -12.93
CA SER A 258 2.10 4.47 -13.29
C SER A 258 0.77 4.26 -12.55
N GLY A 259 0.71 3.31 -11.63
CA GLY A 259 -0.48 3.00 -10.81
C GLY A 259 -0.79 4.04 -9.73
N ASP A 260 -1.70 3.69 -8.85
CA ASP A 260 -2.10 4.53 -7.73
C ASP A 260 -0.99 4.60 -6.66
N VAL A 261 -0.95 5.70 -5.93
CA VAL A 261 -0.05 5.92 -4.78
C VAL A 261 -0.91 5.87 -3.53
N GLU A 262 -0.72 4.84 -2.73
CA GLU A 262 -1.57 4.52 -1.60
C GLU A 262 -0.93 4.98 -0.30
N VAL A 263 -1.63 5.80 0.48
CA VAL A 263 -1.15 6.24 1.80
C VAL A 263 -1.66 5.26 2.85
N GLU A 264 -0.71 4.53 3.47
CA GLU A 264 -1.02 3.54 4.49
C GLU A 264 -0.32 3.87 5.81
N ILE A 265 -1.07 4.31 6.82
CA ILE A 265 -0.52 4.76 8.09
C ILE A 265 -1.18 4.05 9.27
N PHE A 266 -0.37 3.28 10.00
CA PHE A 266 -0.73 2.73 11.30
C PHE A 266 -0.11 3.64 12.36
N ASN A 267 -0.94 4.48 13.01
CA ASN A 267 -0.47 5.40 14.04
C ASN A 267 -1.61 5.79 14.98
N ALA A 268 -1.45 5.46 16.26
CA ALA A 268 -2.49 5.72 17.27
C ALA A 268 -2.82 7.22 17.42
N ASN A 269 -1.83 8.11 17.25
CA ASN A 269 -2.06 9.56 17.36
C ASN A 269 -2.81 10.12 16.15
N LEU A 270 -2.58 9.58 14.96
CA LEU A 270 -3.38 9.91 13.78
C LEU A 270 -4.81 9.40 13.92
N TRP A 271 -4.99 8.17 14.41
CA TRP A 271 -6.31 7.59 14.59
C TRP A 271 -7.17 8.30 15.65
N ALA A 272 -6.54 9.04 16.56
CA ALA A 272 -7.22 9.87 17.55
C ALA A 272 -7.69 11.23 16.99
N GLN A 273 -7.25 11.62 15.80
CA GLN A 273 -7.63 12.87 15.15
C GLN A 273 -8.94 12.69 14.35
N PRO A 274 -9.68 13.78 14.06
CA PRO A 274 -10.80 13.73 13.11
C PRO A 274 -10.30 13.20 11.75
N PRO A 275 -10.86 12.11 11.20
CA PRO A 275 -10.32 11.51 10.00
C PRO A 275 -10.31 12.44 8.76
N ALA A 276 -11.26 13.36 8.67
CA ALA A 276 -11.27 14.37 7.61
C ALA A 276 -10.02 15.27 7.64
N GLU A 277 -9.56 15.68 8.84
CA GLU A 277 -8.34 16.47 9.00
C GLU A 277 -7.08 15.67 8.64
N VAL A 278 -7.11 14.35 8.91
CA VAL A 278 -6.04 13.43 8.49
C VAL A 278 -5.98 13.37 6.96
N VAL A 279 -7.13 13.24 6.28
CA VAL A 279 -7.20 13.24 4.82
C VAL A 279 -6.74 14.57 4.22
N ASP A 280 -7.16 15.70 4.79
CA ASP A 280 -6.71 17.03 4.34
C ASP A 280 -5.18 17.19 4.46
N THR A 281 -4.61 16.68 5.54
CA THR A 281 -3.16 16.71 5.76
C THR A 281 -2.45 15.77 4.77
N MET A 282 -2.99 14.57 4.56
CA MET A 282 -2.51 13.61 3.58
C MET A 282 -2.45 14.20 2.16
N VAL A 283 -3.53 14.85 1.73
CA VAL A 283 -3.62 15.50 0.41
C VAL A 283 -2.53 16.58 0.27
N ARG A 284 -2.40 17.48 1.24
CA ARG A 284 -1.35 18.52 1.19
C ARG A 284 0.05 17.92 1.11
N ARG A 285 0.36 16.96 1.98
CA ARG A 285 1.68 16.33 2.01
C ARG A 285 2.00 15.54 0.74
N TYR A 286 1.02 14.86 0.18
CA TYR A 286 1.17 14.17 -1.10
C TYR A 286 1.52 15.14 -2.23
N LEU A 287 0.78 16.26 -2.34
CA LEU A 287 1.00 17.26 -3.37
C LEU A 287 2.36 17.96 -3.24
N ASP A 288 2.84 18.14 -2.01
CA ASP A 288 4.11 18.82 -1.75
C ASP A 288 5.32 17.89 -1.92
N LEU A 289 5.22 16.65 -1.46
CA LEU A 289 6.37 15.77 -1.25
C LEU A 289 6.46 14.57 -2.21
N VAL A 290 5.35 14.22 -2.90
CA VAL A 290 5.28 12.98 -3.69
C VAL A 290 4.89 13.26 -5.14
N GLU A 291 3.77 13.93 -5.37
CA GLU A 291 3.22 14.19 -6.71
C GLU A 291 4.22 14.81 -7.70
N PRO A 292 5.04 15.81 -7.32
CA PRO A 292 5.99 16.43 -8.24
C PRO A 292 7.05 15.46 -8.80
N TYR A 293 7.27 14.31 -8.14
CA TYR A 293 8.29 13.34 -8.50
C TYR A 293 7.74 12.11 -9.24
N LEU A 294 6.41 12.02 -9.42
CA LEU A 294 5.76 10.92 -10.14
C LEU A 294 5.88 11.05 -11.66
N SER A 295 6.15 12.25 -12.17
CA SER A 295 6.33 12.49 -13.59
C SER A 295 7.81 12.54 -13.91
N VAL A 296 8.31 11.52 -14.63
CA VAL A 296 9.66 11.55 -15.17
C VAL A 296 9.63 12.34 -16.47
N VAL A 297 10.18 13.55 -16.47
CA VAL A 297 10.53 14.21 -17.74
C VAL A 297 11.67 13.40 -18.35
N ARG A 298 11.37 12.60 -19.39
CA ARG A 298 12.41 11.97 -20.22
C ARG A 298 13.09 13.10 -20.99
N ASN A 299 14.26 13.51 -20.51
CA ASN A 299 15.17 14.38 -21.26
C ASN A 299 15.78 13.64 -22.43
#